data_d638d22618c3733fb4a2db550007a576
#
_entry.id   d638d22618c3733fb4a2db550007a576
#
_cell.length_a   1.000
_cell.length_b   1.000
_cell.length_c   1.000
_cell.angle_alpha   90.00
_cell.angle_beta   90.00
_cell.angle_gamma   90.00
#
_symmetry.space_group_name_H-M   'P 1'
#
loop_
_entity.id
_entity.type
_entity.pdbx_description
1 polymer ?
#
loop_
_entity_poly.entity_id
_entity_poly.type
_entity_poly.pdbx_seq_one_letter_code
_entity_poly.pdbx_strand_id
1 'polypeptide(L)'
;MAKSTGLGQNFYVGGVDLSGDTGSIDTIHGGPAALPITGLDKSAMERIGGILDAELAWTSWFNPSAAQQHATLSPLPTTDIGVMYVTGLTIGSPAGCLVAKQMDYAPTRTADGGLTFKVQAMSNSGINSALEWAEMLTAGKRTDTVATNGASLDYGAVSTLFGLTAWLHVFSVTGTSVTVTLQDSADNAAFANITGAAFTAVAPGGAPQFQRLQTAAGATIRRYVRAITTGTFSNAVFAVAFTRHKTTTI
;
A
#
# COMPACT_ATOMS: atom_id res chain seq x y z
N MET A 1 -8.33 -4.65 24.99
CA MET A 1 -7.54 -4.59 23.75
C MET A 1 -6.07 -4.79 24.12
N ALA A 2 -5.42 -5.75 23.51
CA ALA A 2 -3.99 -5.94 23.70
C ALA A 2 -3.22 -4.93 22.82
N LYS A 3 -2.25 -4.24 23.40
CA LYS A 3 -1.29 -3.45 22.64
C LYS A 3 -0.29 -4.43 21.99
N SER A 4 0.09 -4.19 20.73
CA SER A 4 1.11 -4.96 20.01
C SER A 4 2.40 -4.16 19.91
N THR A 5 3.52 -4.87 19.76
CA THR A 5 4.82 -4.25 19.45
C THR A 5 4.89 -3.95 17.96
N GLY A 6 5.83 -3.06 17.56
CA GLY A 6 6.16 -2.81 16.15
C GLY A 6 7.14 -3.83 15.55
N LEU A 7 7.36 -4.96 16.19
CA LEU A 7 8.25 -6.01 15.68
C LEU A 7 7.57 -6.86 14.59
N GLY A 8 8.33 -7.23 13.53
CA GLY A 8 7.81 -8.04 12.43
C GLY A 8 6.93 -7.28 11.44
N GLN A 9 7.08 -5.97 11.38
CA GLN A 9 6.45 -5.12 10.38
C GLN A 9 7.22 -5.17 9.05
N ASN A 10 6.52 -4.92 7.95
CA ASN A 10 7.13 -4.91 6.62
C ASN A 10 6.98 -3.54 5.95
N PHE A 11 7.93 -3.24 5.06
CA PHE A 11 7.96 -2.01 4.33
C PHE A 11 8.32 -2.26 2.86
N TYR A 12 7.41 -1.87 1.95
CA TYR A 12 7.55 -2.11 0.52
C TYR A 12 7.55 -0.81 -0.25
N VAL A 13 8.50 -0.65 -1.17
CA VAL A 13 8.64 0.55 -2.02
C VAL A 13 8.81 0.13 -3.47
N GLY A 14 7.90 0.54 -4.35
CA GLY A 14 7.99 0.28 -5.79
C GLY A 14 8.03 -1.20 -6.18
N GLY A 15 7.51 -2.11 -5.35
CA GLY A 15 7.63 -3.56 -5.56
C GLY A 15 8.90 -4.17 -4.98
N VAL A 16 9.71 -3.40 -4.25
CA VAL A 16 10.89 -3.89 -3.53
C VAL A 16 10.58 -4.01 -2.05
N ASP A 17 11.06 -5.06 -1.41
CA ASP A 17 10.95 -5.27 0.03
C ASP A 17 12.16 -4.66 0.73
N LEU A 18 11.94 -3.55 1.42
CA LEU A 18 12.96 -2.83 2.18
C LEU A 18 12.87 -3.06 3.69
N SER A 19 12.07 -4.03 4.13
CA SER A 19 11.84 -4.30 5.56
C SER A 19 13.13 -4.58 6.33
N GLY A 20 14.07 -5.30 5.71
CA GLY A 20 15.36 -5.65 6.34
C GLY A 20 16.34 -4.49 6.46
N ASP A 21 16.17 -3.46 5.64
CA ASP A 21 17.06 -2.29 5.61
C ASP A 21 16.46 -1.09 6.36
N THR A 22 15.16 -1.10 6.66
CA THR A 22 14.47 0.01 7.33
C THR A 22 14.64 -0.10 8.85
N GLY A 23 15.31 0.88 9.44
CA GLY A 23 15.54 0.94 10.87
C GLY A 23 14.38 1.56 11.65
N SER A 24 13.73 2.56 11.10
CA SER A 24 12.56 3.21 11.70
C SER A 24 11.64 3.81 10.64
N ILE A 25 10.36 3.87 10.95
CA ILE A 25 9.40 4.75 10.28
C ILE A 25 9.29 6.00 11.15
N ASP A 26 9.76 7.12 10.63
CA ASP A 26 9.91 8.36 11.41
C ASP A 26 8.61 9.18 11.37
N THR A 27 7.95 9.20 10.21
CA THR A 27 6.70 9.93 10.01
C THR A 27 5.78 9.13 9.08
N ILE A 28 4.52 9.08 9.45
CA ILE A 28 3.44 8.66 8.57
C ILE A 28 2.21 9.51 8.90
N HIS A 29 1.87 10.41 8.02
CA HIS A 29 0.70 11.26 8.17
C HIS A 29 0.03 11.54 6.84
N GLY A 30 -1.23 11.92 6.89
CA GLY A 30 -2.00 12.35 5.73
C GLY A 30 -3.35 12.87 6.17
N GLY A 31 -3.91 13.72 5.34
CA GLY A 31 -5.22 14.30 5.58
C GLY A 31 -5.33 15.70 4.95
N PRO A 32 -6.50 16.33 5.08
CA PRO A 32 -6.71 17.67 4.56
C PRO A 32 -5.97 18.72 5.40
N ALA A 33 -5.39 19.71 4.75
CA ALA A 33 -4.91 20.90 5.41
C ALA A 33 -6.05 21.58 6.17
N ALA A 34 -5.82 21.99 7.41
CA ALA A 34 -6.83 22.68 8.21
C ALA A 34 -6.89 24.16 7.79
N LEU A 35 -7.98 24.57 7.13
CA LEU A 35 -8.21 25.96 6.73
C LEU A 35 -9.10 26.66 7.78
N PRO A 36 -8.60 27.68 8.52
CA PRO A 36 -9.42 28.43 9.47
C PRO A 36 -10.44 29.29 8.73
N ILE A 37 -11.69 29.23 9.16
CA ILE A 37 -12.81 30.01 8.62
C ILE A 37 -13.60 30.73 9.73
N THR A 38 -12.97 30.96 10.87
CA THR A 38 -13.62 31.51 12.05
C THR A 38 -14.18 32.91 11.79
N GLY A 39 -15.49 33.09 11.94
CA GLY A 39 -16.16 34.38 11.86
C GLY A 39 -15.83 35.26 13.08
N LEU A 40 -15.98 36.59 12.91
CA LEU A 40 -15.74 37.57 13.98
C LEU A 40 -16.68 37.42 15.18
N ASP A 41 -17.81 36.76 15.00
CA ASP A 41 -18.82 36.47 16.03
C ASP A 41 -18.56 35.21 16.86
N LYS A 42 -17.45 34.48 16.57
CA LYS A 42 -17.15 33.20 17.18
C LYS A 42 -16.13 33.32 18.30
N SER A 43 -16.35 32.58 19.37
CA SER A 43 -15.42 32.44 20.51
C SER A 43 -14.49 31.23 20.40
N ALA A 44 -14.68 30.36 19.37
CA ALA A 44 -13.89 29.17 19.11
C ALA A 44 -13.52 29.06 17.63
N MET A 45 -12.42 28.37 17.34
CA MET A 45 -11.92 28.17 15.99
C MET A 45 -12.84 27.24 15.18
N GLU A 46 -13.26 27.69 14.00
CA GLU A 46 -13.92 26.91 12.96
C GLU A 46 -12.94 26.60 11.85
N ARG A 47 -12.97 25.36 11.32
CA ARG A 47 -12.05 24.91 10.26
C ARG A 47 -12.79 24.08 9.21
N ILE A 48 -12.33 24.19 7.96
CA ILE A 48 -12.68 23.29 6.87
C ILE A 48 -11.44 22.53 6.41
N GLY A 49 -11.65 21.37 5.78
CA GLY A 49 -10.58 20.62 5.13
C GLY A 49 -10.17 21.28 3.81
N GLY A 50 -8.88 21.48 3.61
CA GLY A 50 -8.28 21.92 2.35
C GLY A 50 -7.78 20.75 1.50
N ILE A 51 -6.72 20.98 0.75
CA ILE A 51 -6.08 19.97 -0.10
C ILE A 51 -5.53 18.82 0.78
N LEU A 52 -5.72 17.60 0.31
CA LEU A 52 -5.14 16.40 0.93
C LEU A 52 -3.64 16.36 0.64
N ASP A 53 -2.85 16.14 1.67
CA ASP A 53 -1.42 15.90 1.58
C ASP A 53 -1.01 14.78 2.51
N ALA A 54 0.08 14.08 2.15
CA ALA A 54 0.62 13.02 2.99
C ALA A 54 2.12 12.90 2.85
N GLU A 55 2.73 12.43 3.90
CA GLU A 55 4.15 12.15 3.97
C GLU A 55 4.37 10.79 4.62
N LEU A 56 5.37 10.08 4.10
CA LEU A 56 5.97 8.93 4.74
C LEU A 56 7.49 9.14 4.73
N ALA A 57 8.06 9.27 5.92
CA ALA A 57 9.49 9.41 6.10
C ALA A 57 10.04 8.25 6.95
N TRP A 58 11.24 7.79 6.60
CA TRP A 58 11.88 6.68 7.29
C TRP A 58 13.40 6.81 7.29
N THR A 59 14.04 6.09 8.20
CA THR A 59 15.49 5.96 8.26
C THR A 59 15.89 4.52 7.91
N SER A 60 16.79 4.37 6.96
CA SER A 60 17.30 3.08 6.49
C SER A 60 18.80 2.94 6.71
N TRP A 61 19.26 1.69 6.85
CA TRP A 61 20.67 1.34 6.84
C TRP A 61 21.21 1.32 5.41
N PHE A 62 22.48 1.64 5.25
CA PHE A 62 23.14 1.54 3.96
C PHE A 62 23.29 0.08 3.51
N ASN A 63 22.61 -0.27 2.42
CA ASN A 63 22.74 -1.58 1.77
C ASN A 63 22.83 -1.37 0.25
N PRO A 64 24.04 -1.54 -0.36
CA PRO A 64 24.24 -1.31 -1.78
C PRO A 64 23.88 -2.53 -2.66
N SER A 65 23.45 -3.64 -2.10
CA SER A 65 23.08 -4.83 -2.86
C SER A 65 21.92 -4.58 -3.81
N ALA A 66 21.84 -5.34 -4.90
CA ALA A 66 20.74 -5.23 -5.86
C ALA A 66 19.37 -5.48 -5.19
N ALA A 67 18.38 -4.70 -5.58
CA ALA A 67 17.03 -4.72 -5.01
C ALA A 67 17.00 -4.47 -3.48
N GLN A 68 17.98 -3.74 -2.97
CA GLN A 68 18.03 -3.26 -1.59
C GLN A 68 17.94 -1.74 -1.55
N GLN A 69 18.03 -1.18 -0.37
CA GLN A 69 17.72 0.20 -0.07
C GLN A 69 18.49 1.19 -0.97
N HIS A 70 19.83 1.10 -1.06
CA HIS A 70 20.62 2.07 -1.83
C HIS A 70 20.35 1.96 -3.34
N ALA A 71 20.32 0.75 -3.88
CA ALA A 71 20.08 0.53 -5.31
C ALA A 71 18.67 0.97 -5.74
N THR A 72 17.69 0.91 -4.84
CA THR A 72 16.30 1.28 -5.10
C THR A 72 16.08 2.79 -4.99
N LEU A 73 16.68 3.45 -4.01
CA LEU A 73 16.33 4.83 -3.63
C LEU A 73 17.33 5.88 -4.09
N SER A 74 18.61 5.53 -4.32
CA SER A 74 19.65 6.50 -4.73
C SER A 74 19.40 7.13 -6.11
N PRO A 75 18.71 6.49 -7.07
CA PRO A 75 18.41 7.14 -8.36
C PRO A 75 17.44 8.31 -8.23
N LEU A 76 16.80 8.54 -7.07
CA LEU A 76 15.77 9.57 -6.85
C LEU A 76 14.74 9.52 -7.99
N PRO A 77 13.93 8.47 -8.07
CA PRO A 77 13.06 8.22 -9.21
C PRO A 77 12.15 9.41 -9.47
N THR A 78 12.10 9.86 -10.73
CA THR A 78 11.25 10.96 -11.17
C THR A 78 9.79 10.55 -11.37
N THR A 79 9.55 9.25 -11.45
CA THR A 79 8.20 8.66 -11.54
C THR A 79 7.61 8.47 -10.15
N ASP A 80 6.29 8.34 -10.09
CA ASP A 80 5.60 8.02 -8.86
C ASP A 80 5.96 6.63 -8.38
N ILE A 81 6.11 6.48 -7.07
CA ILE A 81 6.39 5.22 -6.41
C ILE A 81 5.24 4.86 -5.46
N GLY A 82 4.90 3.57 -5.40
CA GLY A 82 3.99 3.07 -4.36
C GLY A 82 4.79 2.73 -3.11
N VAL A 83 4.33 3.22 -1.98
CA VAL A 83 4.88 2.90 -0.67
C VAL A 83 3.81 2.21 0.15
N MET A 84 4.17 1.12 0.82
CA MET A 84 3.27 0.36 1.67
C MET A 84 3.97 -0.03 2.98
N TYR A 85 3.48 0.51 4.09
CA TYR A 85 3.92 0.16 5.43
C TYR A 85 2.91 -0.80 6.07
N VAL A 86 3.35 -2.01 6.37
CA VAL A 86 2.51 -3.12 6.84
C VAL A 86 2.75 -3.36 8.32
N THR A 87 1.71 -3.18 9.13
CA THR A 87 1.81 -3.26 10.60
C THR A 87 1.71 -4.67 11.17
N GLY A 88 1.46 -5.68 10.32
CA GLY A 88 1.39 -7.09 10.72
C GLY A 88 1.32 -8.02 9.52
N LEU A 89 1.70 -9.28 9.71
CA LEU A 89 1.83 -10.27 8.63
C LEU A 89 0.66 -11.26 8.56
N THR A 90 -0.53 -10.83 8.97
CA THR A 90 -1.76 -11.62 8.86
C THR A 90 -2.75 -10.91 7.93
N ILE A 91 -3.64 -11.67 7.32
CA ILE A 91 -4.76 -11.11 6.56
C ILE A 91 -5.60 -10.24 7.49
N GLY A 92 -5.97 -9.04 7.03
CA GLY A 92 -6.65 -8.02 7.82
C GLY A 92 -5.73 -7.10 8.63
N SER A 93 -4.40 -7.32 8.60
CA SER A 93 -3.47 -6.38 9.24
C SER A 93 -3.52 -5.01 8.56
N PRO A 94 -3.50 -3.90 9.31
CA PRO A 94 -3.48 -2.57 8.73
C PRO A 94 -2.22 -2.30 7.90
N ALA A 95 -2.40 -1.58 6.80
CA ALA A 95 -1.31 -1.11 5.96
C ALA A 95 -1.51 0.37 5.58
N GLY A 96 -0.50 1.20 5.79
CA GLY A 96 -0.47 2.58 5.30
C GLY A 96 0.07 2.60 3.87
N CYS A 97 -0.75 3.03 2.91
CA CYS A 97 -0.44 3.01 1.49
C CYS A 97 -0.41 4.42 0.91
N LEU A 98 0.58 4.70 0.09
CA LEU A 98 0.83 6.01 -0.49
C LEU A 98 1.37 5.89 -1.91
N VAL A 99 0.81 6.64 -2.86
CA VAL A 99 1.49 6.96 -4.12
C VAL A 99 2.25 8.26 -3.93
N ALA A 100 3.56 8.23 -4.10
CA ALA A 100 4.43 9.32 -3.70
C ALA A 100 5.52 9.64 -4.71
N LYS A 101 6.07 10.85 -4.59
CA LYS A 101 7.40 11.22 -5.07
C LYS A 101 8.40 11.07 -3.94
N GLN A 102 9.51 10.42 -4.22
CA GLN A 102 10.66 10.47 -3.33
C GLN A 102 11.29 11.85 -3.42
N MET A 103 11.39 12.52 -2.28
CA MET A 103 11.87 13.91 -2.20
C MET A 103 13.29 14.01 -1.72
N ASP A 104 13.77 13.05 -0.93
CA ASP A 104 15.09 13.11 -0.30
C ASP A 104 15.71 11.71 -0.16
N TYR A 105 17.04 11.68 -0.09
CA TYR A 105 17.87 10.52 0.19
C TYR A 105 19.17 10.99 0.84
N ALA A 106 19.10 11.37 2.11
CA ALA A 106 20.15 12.08 2.82
C ALA A 106 20.98 11.17 3.73
N PRO A 107 22.30 10.98 3.46
CA PRO A 107 23.17 10.17 4.31
C PRO A 107 23.51 10.85 5.62
N THR A 108 23.61 10.06 6.69
CA THR A 108 24.18 10.45 7.97
C THR A 108 25.20 9.39 8.39
N ARG A 109 26.45 9.81 8.58
CA ARG A 109 27.51 8.94 9.10
C ARG A 109 27.88 9.36 10.51
N THR A 110 27.80 8.43 11.42
CA THR A 110 28.20 8.64 12.83
C THR A 110 29.71 8.39 13.01
N ALA A 111 30.27 8.91 14.11
CA ALA A 111 31.72 8.81 14.37
C ALA A 111 32.20 7.36 14.56
N ASP A 112 31.33 6.49 15.04
CA ASP A 112 31.55 5.05 15.21
C ASP A 112 31.44 4.23 13.91
N GLY A 113 31.11 4.90 12.79
CA GLY A 113 31.05 4.29 11.46
C GLY A 113 29.65 3.87 11.03
N GLY A 114 28.62 4.09 11.84
CA GLY A 114 27.24 3.85 11.44
C GLY A 114 26.85 4.74 10.23
N LEU A 115 26.24 4.15 9.19
CA LEU A 115 25.78 4.86 7.99
C LEU A 115 24.30 4.59 7.78
N THR A 116 23.51 5.65 7.90
CA THR A 116 22.06 5.63 7.69
C THR A 116 21.67 6.66 6.65
N PHE A 117 20.48 6.47 6.07
CA PHE A 117 19.88 7.39 5.12
C PHE A 117 18.49 7.77 5.57
N LYS A 118 18.22 9.05 5.65
CA LYS A 118 16.86 9.56 5.79
C LYS A 118 16.23 9.66 4.41
N VAL A 119 15.01 9.18 4.32
CA VAL A 119 14.24 9.19 3.08
C VAL A 119 12.88 9.81 3.37
N GLN A 120 12.44 10.65 2.45
CA GLN A 120 11.14 11.29 2.50
C GLN A 120 10.39 11.03 1.20
N ALA A 121 9.15 10.62 1.30
CA ALA A 121 8.24 10.44 0.19
C ALA A 121 6.94 11.21 0.46
N MET A 122 6.57 12.10 -0.44
CA MET A 122 5.37 12.93 -0.33
C MET A 122 4.33 12.53 -1.38
N SER A 123 3.06 12.64 -1.03
CA SER A 123 1.95 12.25 -1.90
C SER A 123 1.99 12.97 -3.24
N ASN A 124 1.73 12.24 -4.31
CA ASN A 124 1.66 12.76 -5.68
C ASN A 124 0.56 12.06 -6.49
N SER A 125 -0.56 11.74 -5.88
CA SER A 125 -1.61 11.01 -6.61
C SER A 125 -2.43 11.88 -7.55
N GLY A 126 -2.52 13.18 -7.29
CA GLY A 126 -3.39 14.11 -8.05
C GLY A 126 -4.88 13.77 -7.98
N ILE A 127 -5.25 12.68 -7.29
CA ILE A 127 -6.60 12.13 -7.22
C ILE A 127 -6.85 11.71 -5.77
N ASN A 128 -7.77 12.37 -5.10
CA ASN A 128 -8.57 11.98 -3.92
C ASN A 128 -7.92 11.21 -2.76
N SER A 129 -6.65 10.86 -2.79
CA SER A 129 -6.02 10.15 -1.69
C SER A 129 -4.58 10.57 -1.51
N ALA A 130 -4.28 11.04 -0.34
CA ALA A 130 -2.91 11.22 0.07
C ALA A 130 -2.40 9.91 0.71
N LEU A 131 -2.76 9.66 1.97
CA LEU A 131 -2.49 8.40 2.67
C LEU A 131 -3.77 7.59 2.77
N GLU A 132 -3.72 6.33 2.36
CA GLU A 132 -4.82 5.36 2.51
C GLU A 132 -4.46 4.30 3.54
N TRP A 133 -5.29 4.17 4.57
CA TRP A 133 -5.21 3.04 5.49
C TRP A 133 -6.00 1.87 4.91
N ALA A 134 -5.28 0.87 4.49
CA ALA A 134 -5.77 -0.36 3.88
C ALA A 134 -5.62 -1.55 4.85
N GLU A 135 -6.16 -2.68 4.45
CA GLU A 135 -6.05 -3.96 5.14
C GLU A 135 -5.41 -4.99 4.20
N MET A 136 -4.49 -5.79 4.72
CA MET A 136 -3.79 -6.80 3.94
C MET A 136 -4.73 -7.94 3.50
N LEU A 137 -4.71 -8.29 2.22
CA LEU A 137 -5.32 -9.52 1.67
C LEU A 137 -4.34 -10.67 1.52
N THR A 138 -3.07 -10.42 1.82
CA THR A 138 -2.02 -11.43 1.87
C THR A 138 -1.36 -11.40 3.25
N ALA A 139 -0.85 -12.54 3.70
CA ALA A 139 -0.08 -12.60 4.94
C ALA A 139 1.36 -12.14 4.67
N GLY A 140 1.59 -10.83 4.65
CA GLY A 140 2.82 -10.25 4.15
C GLY A 140 3.01 -10.56 2.66
N LYS A 141 4.20 -11.02 2.27
CA LYS A 141 4.46 -11.51 0.91
C LYS A 141 3.85 -12.90 0.72
N ARG A 142 3.04 -13.05 -0.31
CA ARG A 142 2.46 -14.32 -0.74
C ARG A 142 3.22 -14.83 -1.96
N THR A 143 3.47 -16.14 -2.00
CA THR A 143 4.08 -16.82 -3.15
C THR A 143 3.10 -17.81 -3.73
N ASP A 144 2.75 -17.64 -5.00
CA ASP A 144 1.96 -18.58 -5.77
C ASP A 144 2.84 -19.22 -6.86
N THR A 145 2.72 -20.52 -7.04
CA THR A 145 3.42 -21.27 -8.10
C THR A 145 2.51 -21.66 -9.26
N VAL A 146 1.21 -21.54 -9.05
CA VAL A 146 0.13 -21.74 -10.02
C VAL A 146 -1.01 -20.78 -9.71
N ALA A 147 -1.96 -20.63 -10.64
CA ALA A 147 -3.19 -19.87 -10.40
C ALA A 147 -3.89 -20.35 -9.12
N THR A 148 -4.05 -19.45 -8.16
CA THR A 148 -4.44 -19.79 -6.79
C THR A 148 -5.46 -18.81 -6.23
N ASN A 149 -6.48 -19.34 -5.56
CA ASN A 149 -7.40 -18.55 -4.76
C ASN A 149 -6.82 -18.30 -3.37
N GLY A 150 -6.69 -17.03 -2.98
CA GLY A 150 -6.26 -16.67 -1.62
C GLY A 150 -7.35 -16.89 -0.58
N ALA A 151 -6.95 -16.84 0.68
CA ALA A 151 -7.91 -16.78 1.78
C ALA A 151 -8.67 -15.45 1.77
N SER A 152 -9.89 -15.46 2.27
CA SER A 152 -10.76 -14.29 2.33
C SER A 152 -10.62 -13.54 3.65
N LEU A 153 -10.79 -12.22 3.57
CA LEU A 153 -11.02 -11.36 4.72
C LEU A 153 -12.53 -11.19 4.93
N ASP A 154 -12.99 -11.41 6.16
CA ASP A 154 -14.38 -11.19 6.57
C ASP A 154 -14.52 -9.82 7.24
N TYR A 155 -15.28 -8.93 6.63
CA TYR A 155 -15.59 -7.62 7.22
C TYR A 155 -16.65 -7.64 8.33
N GLY A 156 -17.25 -8.78 8.61
CA GLY A 156 -18.30 -8.91 9.63
C GLY A 156 -19.57 -8.10 9.34
N ALA A 157 -19.58 -7.27 8.35
CA ALA A 157 -20.66 -6.38 7.94
C ALA A 157 -21.16 -6.77 6.54
N VAL A 158 -22.39 -6.40 6.25
CA VAL A 158 -22.99 -6.51 4.91
C VAL A 158 -22.21 -5.67 3.89
N SER A 159 -22.57 -5.78 2.62
CA SER A 159 -21.95 -5.04 1.49
C SER A 159 -21.94 -3.54 1.70
N THR A 160 -20.94 -2.87 1.09
CA THR A 160 -20.93 -1.42 0.89
C THR A 160 -21.22 -1.08 -0.57
N LEU A 161 -21.63 0.17 -0.82
CA LEU A 161 -21.98 0.68 -2.15
C LEU A 161 -21.04 1.81 -2.61
N PHE A 162 -19.80 1.83 -2.13
CA PHE A 162 -18.88 2.95 -2.37
C PHE A 162 -17.58 2.53 -3.05
N GLY A 163 -17.50 1.29 -3.52
CA GLY A 163 -16.31 0.77 -4.16
C GLY A 163 -15.16 0.43 -3.20
N LEU A 164 -14.00 0.20 -3.79
CA LEU A 164 -12.75 -0.07 -3.09
C LEU A 164 -11.56 0.57 -3.80
N THR A 165 -10.48 0.75 -3.06
CA THR A 165 -9.13 0.96 -3.58
C THR A 165 -8.27 -0.23 -3.21
N ALA A 166 -7.38 -0.65 -4.11
CA ALA A 166 -6.46 -1.74 -3.84
C ALA A 166 -5.03 -1.43 -4.32
N TRP A 167 -4.07 -2.02 -3.62
CA TRP A 167 -2.64 -1.81 -3.76
C TRP A 167 -1.97 -3.15 -3.97
N LEU A 168 -1.12 -3.24 -4.98
CA LEU A 168 -0.35 -4.44 -5.32
C LEU A 168 1.12 -4.09 -5.39
N HIS A 169 1.95 -4.82 -4.66
CA HIS A 169 3.40 -4.87 -4.87
C HIS A 169 3.76 -6.25 -5.41
N VAL A 170 4.41 -6.30 -6.57
CA VAL A 170 4.93 -7.52 -7.18
C VAL A 170 6.44 -7.48 -7.07
N PHE A 171 7.00 -8.44 -6.35
CA PHE A 171 8.44 -8.52 -6.07
C PHE A 171 9.18 -9.32 -7.14
N SER A 172 8.59 -10.42 -7.59
CA SER A 172 9.16 -11.25 -8.66
C SER A 172 8.10 -12.08 -9.37
N VAL A 173 8.35 -12.36 -10.65
CA VAL A 173 7.54 -13.27 -11.47
C VAL A 173 8.47 -14.14 -12.29
N THR A 174 8.16 -15.44 -12.38
CA THR A 174 8.80 -16.40 -13.28
C THR A 174 7.74 -17.11 -14.09
N GLY A 175 7.88 -17.16 -15.41
CA GLY A 175 6.92 -17.73 -16.34
C GLY A 175 6.52 -16.74 -17.43
N THR A 176 5.26 -16.71 -17.84
CA THR A 176 4.78 -15.77 -18.86
C THR A 176 4.22 -14.50 -18.24
N SER A 177 3.21 -14.63 -17.38
CA SER A 177 2.63 -13.48 -16.65
C SER A 177 1.74 -13.95 -15.50
N VAL A 178 1.55 -13.07 -14.52
CA VAL A 178 0.57 -13.19 -13.44
C VAL A 178 -0.39 -12.00 -13.48
N THR A 179 -1.68 -12.27 -13.31
CA THR A 179 -2.72 -11.26 -13.07
C THR A 179 -3.29 -11.48 -11.69
N VAL A 180 -3.28 -10.45 -10.86
CA VAL A 180 -3.93 -10.45 -9.54
C VAL A 180 -5.29 -9.78 -9.69
N THR A 181 -6.34 -10.45 -9.18
CA THR A 181 -7.73 -9.94 -9.24
C THR A 181 -8.36 -10.08 -7.87
N LEU A 182 -9.19 -9.12 -7.49
CA LEU A 182 -9.98 -9.22 -6.28
C LEU A 182 -11.35 -9.82 -6.59
N GLN A 183 -11.75 -10.74 -5.73
CA GLN A 183 -13.08 -11.35 -5.73
C GLN A 183 -13.79 -11.05 -4.42
N ASP A 184 -15.10 -10.99 -4.48
CA ASP A 184 -15.92 -10.88 -3.29
C ASP A 184 -17.03 -11.94 -3.23
N SER A 185 -17.57 -12.14 -2.04
CA SER A 185 -18.67 -13.05 -1.76
C SER A 185 -19.54 -12.53 -0.62
N ALA A 186 -20.81 -12.88 -0.64
CA ALA A 186 -21.73 -12.59 0.47
C ALA A 186 -21.66 -13.68 1.56
N ASP A 187 -21.32 -14.92 1.19
CA ASP A 187 -21.46 -16.13 2.01
C ASP A 187 -20.13 -16.89 2.23
N ASN A 188 -19.02 -16.34 1.75
CA ASN A 188 -17.68 -16.97 1.75
C ASN A 188 -17.59 -18.27 0.93
N ALA A 189 -18.54 -18.54 0.06
CA ALA A 189 -18.59 -19.72 -0.79
C ALA A 189 -18.63 -19.34 -2.29
N ALA A 190 -19.62 -18.55 -2.69
CA ALA A 190 -19.80 -18.11 -4.07
C ALA A 190 -19.04 -16.80 -4.32
N PHE A 191 -17.80 -16.92 -4.79
CA PHE A 191 -16.96 -15.75 -5.14
C PHE A 191 -17.14 -15.35 -6.60
N ALA A 192 -17.17 -14.05 -6.87
CA ALA A 192 -17.14 -13.47 -8.21
C ALA A 192 -16.12 -12.33 -8.29
N ASN A 193 -15.59 -12.10 -9.49
CA ASN A 193 -14.68 -10.99 -9.71
C ASN A 193 -15.40 -9.66 -9.45
N ILE A 194 -14.75 -8.79 -8.69
CA ILE A 194 -15.22 -7.42 -8.49
C ILE A 194 -14.91 -6.64 -9.77
N THR A 195 -15.94 -6.00 -10.34
CA THR A 195 -15.78 -5.22 -11.58
C THR A 195 -14.79 -4.06 -11.36
N GLY A 196 -13.79 -3.97 -12.22
CA GLY A 196 -12.74 -2.94 -12.11
C GLY A 196 -11.66 -3.24 -11.07
N ALA A 197 -11.65 -4.43 -10.43
CA ALA A 197 -10.67 -4.80 -9.43
C ALA A 197 -9.66 -5.88 -9.91
N ALA A 198 -9.31 -5.84 -11.18
CA ALA A 198 -8.21 -6.62 -11.75
C ALA A 198 -7.01 -5.71 -12.00
N PHE A 199 -5.86 -6.07 -11.47
CA PHE A 199 -4.61 -5.38 -11.76
C PHE A 199 -4.11 -5.72 -13.16
N THR A 200 -3.27 -4.87 -13.73
CA THR A 200 -2.61 -5.15 -15.00
C THR A 200 -1.68 -6.36 -14.86
N ALA A 201 -1.69 -7.24 -15.84
CA ALA A 201 -0.84 -8.42 -15.85
C ALA A 201 0.65 -8.05 -15.78
N VAL A 202 1.41 -8.78 -14.96
CA VAL A 202 2.85 -8.58 -14.75
C VAL A 202 3.62 -9.73 -15.36
N ALA A 203 4.50 -9.41 -16.32
CA ALA A 203 5.47 -10.34 -16.89
C ALA A 203 6.80 -10.31 -16.08
N PRO A 204 7.70 -11.30 -16.20
CA PRO A 204 8.98 -11.33 -15.48
C PRO A 204 9.81 -10.04 -15.59
N GLY A 205 9.91 -9.45 -16.78
CA GLY A 205 10.63 -8.19 -16.99
C GLY A 205 9.94 -6.93 -16.46
N GLY A 206 8.70 -7.06 -15.98
CA GLY A 206 7.93 -5.97 -15.38
C GLY A 206 8.01 -5.93 -13.86
N ALA A 207 8.58 -6.93 -13.21
CA ALA A 207 8.82 -6.94 -11.76
C ALA A 207 10.28 -6.49 -11.46
N PRO A 208 10.56 -5.79 -10.31
CA PRO A 208 9.61 -5.36 -9.30
C PRO A 208 8.75 -4.17 -9.74
N GLN A 209 7.49 -4.13 -9.31
CA GLN A 209 6.61 -2.98 -9.58
C GLN A 209 5.48 -2.88 -8.56
N PHE A 210 4.83 -1.72 -8.52
CA PHE A 210 3.59 -1.51 -7.78
C PHE A 210 2.45 -1.12 -8.73
N GLN A 211 1.23 -1.36 -8.29
CA GLN A 211 0.03 -0.87 -8.94
C GLN A 211 -0.99 -0.43 -7.89
N ARG A 212 -1.72 0.63 -8.18
CA ARG A 212 -2.91 1.04 -7.44
C ARG A 212 -4.10 1.01 -8.40
N LEU A 213 -5.20 0.46 -7.95
CA LEU A 213 -6.46 0.53 -8.66
C LEU A 213 -7.57 1.06 -7.75
N GLN A 214 -8.58 1.62 -8.35
CA GLN A 214 -9.80 2.05 -7.68
C GLN A 214 -11.00 1.65 -8.56
N THR A 215 -12.00 1.03 -7.95
CA THR A 215 -13.25 0.71 -8.64
C THR A 215 -14.12 1.95 -8.77
N ALA A 216 -15.19 1.86 -9.57
CA ALA A 216 -16.20 2.91 -9.62
C ALA A 216 -16.76 3.20 -8.22
N ALA A 217 -17.02 4.47 -7.92
CA ALA A 217 -17.50 4.95 -6.62
C ALA A 217 -18.83 4.33 -6.18
N GLY A 218 -19.66 3.84 -7.12
CA GLY A 218 -20.92 3.15 -6.82
C GLY A 218 -20.83 1.62 -6.85
N ALA A 219 -19.62 1.05 -6.95
CA ALA A 219 -19.46 -0.40 -7.01
C ALA A 219 -19.82 -1.04 -5.66
N THR A 220 -20.64 -2.08 -5.72
CA THR A 220 -20.96 -2.90 -4.53
C THR A 220 -19.79 -3.80 -4.21
N ILE A 221 -19.33 -3.77 -2.96
CA ILE A 221 -18.31 -4.68 -2.42
C ILE A 221 -18.95 -5.50 -1.31
N ARG A 222 -18.99 -6.82 -1.50
CA ARG A 222 -19.63 -7.76 -0.58
C ARG A 222 -18.77 -8.02 0.67
N ARG A 223 -19.33 -8.76 1.62
CA ARG A 223 -18.77 -9.00 2.95
C ARG A 223 -17.36 -9.62 2.93
N TYR A 224 -17.17 -10.69 2.15
CA TYR A 224 -15.91 -11.41 2.08
C TYR A 224 -15.14 -10.99 0.84
N VAL A 225 -13.87 -10.66 1.00
CA VAL A 225 -12.99 -10.24 -0.11
C VAL A 225 -11.72 -11.08 -0.10
N ARG A 226 -11.26 -11.51 -1.27
CA ARG A 226 -10.00 -12.24 -1.43
C ARG A 226 -9.23 -11.79 -2.66
N ALA A 227 -7.92 -12.03 -2.66
CA ALA A 227 -7.07 -11.88 -3.84
C ALA A 227 -6.82 -13.24 -4.48
N ILE A 228 -6.98 -13.33 -5.79
CA ILE A 228 -6.67 -14.51 -6.59
C ILE A 228 -5.59 -14.19 -7.61
N THR A 229 -4.87 -15.22 -8.06
CA THR A 229 -3.93 -15.13 -9.17
C THR A 229 -4.43 -15.96 -10.36
N THR A 230 -4.20 -15.44 -11.57
CA THR A 230 -4.45 -16.13 -12.84
C THR A 230 -3.27 -15.89 -13.79
N GLY A 231 -3.16 -16.68 -14.85
CA GLY A 231 -2.08 -16.57 -15.83
C GLY A 231 -1.20 -17.83 -15.87
N THR A 232 -0.07 -17.73 -16.56
CA THR A 232 0.90 -18.82 -16.72
C THR A 232 2.22 -18.43 -16.07
N PHE A 233 2.47 -18.96 -14.90
CA PHE A 233 3.68 -18.69 -14.09
C PHE A 233 4.05 -19.91 -13.26
N SER A 234 5.32 -19.99 -12.88
CA SER A 234 5.84 -21.01 -11.96
C SER A 234 6.23 -20.43 -10.59
N ASN A 235 6.34 -19.10 -10.52
CA ASN A 235 6.55 -18.37 -9.27
C ASN A 235 6.06 -16.92 -9.45
N ALA A 236 5.24 -16.46 -8.53
CA ALA A 236 4.82 -15.06 -8.40
C ALA A 236 4.84 -14.67 -6.92
N VAL A 237 5.69 -13.70 -6.57
CA VAL A 237 5.80 -13.19 -5.20
C VAL A 237 5.21 -11.79 -5.16
N PHE A 238 4.21 -11.57 -4.33
CA PHE A 238 3.46 -10.32 -4.29
C PHE A 238 2.82 -10.07 -2.92
N ALA A 239 2.41 -8.83 -2.68
CA ALA A 239 1.59 -8.42 -1.54
C ALA A 239 0.42 -7.58 -2.02
N VAL A 240 -0.75 -7.78 -1.42
CA VAL A 240 -1.98 -7.04 -1.73
C VAL A 240 -2.57 -6.46 -0.45
N ALA A 241 -2.87 -5.17 -0.51
CA ALA A 241 -3.71 -4.49 0.47
C ALA A 241 -4.90 -3.84 -0.23
N PHE A 242 -6.00 -3.64 0.49
CA PHE A 242 -7.14 -2.93 -0.05
C PHE A 242 -7.91 -2.22 1.05
N THR A 243 -8.70 -1.23 0.66
CA THR A 243 -9.69 -0.58 1.52
C THR A 243 -11.05 -0.62 0.87
N ARG A 244 -12.05 -1.06 1.62
CA ARG A 244 -13.46 -1.01 1.23
C ARG A 244 -14.03 0.32 1.70
N HIS A 245 -14.45 1.17 0.77
CA HIS A 245 -14.95 2.49 1.12
C HIS A 245 -16.27 2.40 1.88
N LYS A 246 -16.43 3.24 2.89
CA LYS A 246 -17.62 3.33 3.74
C LYS A 246 -18.50 4.52 3.39
N THR A 247 -17.96 5.47 2.65
CA THR A 247 -18.62 6.69 2.18
C THR A 247 -18.17 6.96 0.75
N THR A 248 -18.88 7.82 0.03
CA THR A 248 -18.38 8.35 -1.24
C THR A 248 -17.02 9.02 -0.98
N THR A 249 -16.00 8.56 -1.67
CA THR A 249 -14.73 9.28 -1.75
C THR A 249 -14.97 10.58 -2.49
N ILE A 250 -14.62 11.67 -1.83
CA ILE A 250 -14.70 13.02 -2.40
C ILE A 250 -13.51 13.24 -3.30
#